data_d3a3511de93b6e04e97a854213b208e8
#
_entry.id   d3a3511de93b6e04e97a854213b208e8
#
_cell.length_a   1.000
_cell.length_b   1.000
_cell.length_c   1.000
_cell.angle_alpha   90.00
_cell.angle_beta   90.00
_cell.angle_gamma   90.00
#
_symmetry.space_group_name_H-M   'P 1'
#
loop_
_entity.id
_entity.type
_entity.pdbx_description
1 polymer ?
#
loop_
_entity_poly.entity_id
_entity_poly.type
_entity_poly.pdbx_seq_one_letter_code
_entity_poly.pdbx_strand_id
1 'polypeptide(L)'
;MLKKKVVVAVIAALALAAAGAAAAAAVTHAQSSSGTVMLRTTKLGKVLATRTGMTLYLFKADKKGKSACYGQCATYWPPLLKKGALTAGTGLKAKLLGTTKRKNGTRQVTYAGHPLYRFKLDKHAGEVEGQGQDFFGGKWYVLSAAGRTVTKSATTTSTTTTTPTTTTNPYGY
;
A
#
# COMPACT_ATOMS: atom_id res chain seq x y z
N MET A 1 -59.10 37.00 47.00
CA MET A 1 -59.36 38.38 46.54
C MET A 1 -58.50 38.67 45.32
N LEU A 2 -59.19 39.11 44.39
CA LEU A 2 -58.94 39.94 43.22
C LEU A 2 -58.29 39.30 41.99
N LYS A 3 -59.19 39.07 41.09
CA LYS A 3 -59.05 38.85 39.66
C LYS A 3 -58.43 40.05 38.98
N LYS A 4 -57.51 39.86 38.04
CA LYS A 4 -57.37 40.80 36.91
C LYS A 4 -57.09 40.03 35.65
N LYS A 5 -58.04 40.13 34.74
CA LYS A 5 -58.02 39.81 33.32
C LYS A 5 -57.21 40.87 32.59
N VAL A 6 -56.42 40.52 31.62
CA VAL A 6 -56.05 41.41 30.49
C VAL A 6 -55.69 40.47 29.32
N VAL A 7 -56.57 40.38 28.42
CA VAL A 7 -56.69 40.90 27.06
C VAL A 7 -55.60 40.43 26.07
N VAL A 8 -56.11 39.67 25.15
CA VAL A 8 -55.53 39.20 23.89
C VAL A 8 -55.21 40.39 22.99
N ALA A 9 -54.03 40.36 22.40
CA ALA A 9 -53.76 41.09 21.17
C ALA A 9 -53.09 40.16 20.17
N VAL A 10 -53.85 39.75 19.17
CA VAL A 10 -53.39 39.05 17.97
C VAL A 10 -52.75 40.08 17.05
N ILE A 11 -51.51 39.91 16.75
CA ILE A 11 -50.89 40.58 15.60
C ILE A 11 -50.36 39.49 14.67
N ALA A 12 -51.02 39.32 13.55
CA ALA A 12 -50.59 38.56 12.42
C ALA A 12 -49.44 39.33 11.70
N ALA A 13 -48.28 38.74 11.64
CA ALA A 13 -47.23 39.19 10.75
C ALA A 13 -46.86 38.07 9.80
N LEU A 14 -47.28 38.25 8.54
CA LEU A 14 -46.75 37.47 7.42
C LEU A 14 -45.26 37.74 7.29
N ALA A 15 -44.42 36.70 7.42
CA ALA A 15 -43.02 36.74 7.01
C ALA A 15 -42.80 35.72 5.90
N LEU A 16 -42.42 36.22 4.71
CA LEU A 16 -42.03 35.48 3.53
C LEU A 16 -40.93 34.47 3.88
N ALA A 17 -41.13 33.20 3.60
CA ALA A 17 -40.13 32.17 3.61
C ALA A 17 -39.27 32.31 2.34
N ALA A 18 -38.09 32.89 2.48
CA ALA A 18 -37.04 32.76 1.47
C ALA A 18 -36.36 31.38 1.66
N ALA A 19 -36.68 30.43 0.77
CA ALA A 19 -36.01 29.16 0.71
C ALA A 19 -34.59 29.33 0.16
N GLY A 20 -33.62 29.52 1.05
CA GLY A 20 -32.19 29.46 0.76
C GLY A 20 -31.76 28.00 0.67
N ALA A 21 -31.66 27.45 -0.55
CA ALA A 21 -31.03 26.17 -0.77
C ALA A 21 -29.53 26.30 -0.48
N ALA A 22 -29.11 25.96 0.75
CA ALA A 22 -27.71 25.79 1.09
C ALA A 22 -27.23 24.49 0.43
N ALA A 23 -26.57 24.61 -0.73
CA ALA A 23 -25.82 23.52 -1.32
C ALA A 23 -24.69 23.16 -0.35
N ALA A 24 -24.89 22.12 0.45
CA ALA A 24 -23.82 21.53 1.25
C ALA A 24 -22.82 20.88 0.27
N ALA A 25 -21.74 21.60 -0.03
CA ALA A 25 -20.60 21.03 -0.70
C ALA A 25 -20.04 19.92 0.21
N ALA A 26 -20.30 18.66 -0.17
CA ALA A 26 -19.68 17.52 0.47
C ALA A 26 -18.17 17.61 0.22
N VAL A 27 -17.45 18.14 1.21
CA VAL A 27 -15.99 18.05 1.24
C VAL A 27 -15.66 16.59 1.45
N THR A 28 -15.44 15.87 0.32
CA THR A 28 -14.88 14.53 0.35
C THR A 28 -13.47 14.68 0.90
N HIS A 29 -13.31 14.50 2.20
CA HIS A 29 -12.01 14.31 2.80
C HIS A 29 -11.42 13.06 2.16
N ALA A 30 -10.42 13.25 1.27
CA ALA A 30 -9.57 12.18 0.84
C ALA A 30 -8.94 11.61 2.12
N GLN A 31 -9.48 10.50 2.61
CA GLN A 31 -8.93 9.81 3.75
C GLN A 31 -7.51 9.40 3.35
N SER A 32 -6.52 10.07 3.92
CA SER A 32 -5.12 9.63 3.90
C SER A 32 -5.09 8.25 4.51
N SER A 33 -5.14 7.24 3.68
CA SER A 33 -5.13 5.83 4.09
C SER A 33 -3.72 5.48 4.56
N SER A 34 -3.43 5.78 5.82
CA SER A 34 -2.18 5.39 6.47
C SER A 34 -2.20 3.90 6.79
N GLY A 35 -1.89 3.06 5.80
CA GLY A 35 -1.75 1.61 5.97
C GLY A 35 -0.31 1.19 6.26
N THR A 36 -0.13 0.03 6.92
CA THR A 36 1.16 -0.64 7.04
C THR A 36 1.70 -1.04 5.66
N VAL A 37 0.80 -1.49 4.78
CA VAL A 37 1.03 -1.78 3.37
C VAL A 37 0.06 -0.95 2.57
N MET A 38 0.53 -0.32 1.49
CA MET A 38 -0.22 0.56 0.62
C MET A 38 -0.04 0.16 -0.84
N LEU A 39 -0.81 0.78 -1.74
CA LEU A 39 -0.56 0.74 -3.18
C LEU A 39 0.19 2.00 -3.61
N ARG A 40 1.15 1.80 -4.51
CA ARG A 40 1.84 2.89 -5.19
C ARG A 40 1.88 2.63 -6.69
N THR A 41 1.69 3.70 -7.47
CA THR A 41 1.88 3.66 -8.92
C THR A 41 3.37 3.71 -9.22
N THR A 42 3.83 2.79 -10.07
CA THR A 42 5.21 2.65 -10.55
C THR A 42 5.20 2.44 -12.07
N LYS A 43 6.37 2.31 -12.67
CA LYS A 43 6.51 1.90 -14.10
C LYS A 43 5.91 0.50 -14.39
N LEU A 44 5.63 -0.31 -13.37
CA LEU A 44 5.00 -1.63 -13.48
C LEU A 44 3.49 -1.61 -13.15
N GLY A 45 2.89 -0.43 -13.03
CA GLY A 45 1.53 -0.23 -12.56
C GLY A 45 1.45 -0.10 -11.03
N LYS A 46 0.26 -0.37 -10.48
CA LYS A 46 0.04 -0.29 -9.02
C LYS A 46 0.57 -1.53 -8.32
N VAL A 47 1.56 -1.35 -7.45
CA VAL A 47 2.21 -2.42 -6.68
C VAL A 47 2.15 -2.12 -5.17
N LEU A 48 2.44 -3.15 -4.36
CA LEU A 48 2.52 -2.98 -2.91
C LEU A 48 3.73 -2.11 -2.53
N ALA A 49 3.52 -1.24 -1.56
CA ALA A 49 4.55 -0.38 -1.00
C ALA A 49 4.38 -0.21 0.51
N THR A 50 5.42 0.28 1.18
CA THR A 50 5.34 0.76 2.55
C THR A 50 4.57 2.08 2.61
N ARG A 51 4.24 2.55 3.82
CA ARG A 51 3.64 3.87 4.05
C ARG A 51 4.49 5.02 3.49
N THR A 52 5.81 4.88 3.46
CA THR A 52 6.74 5.86 2.89
C THR A 52 6.91 5.71 1.37
N GLY A 53 6.18 4.78 0.75
CA GLY A 53 6.19 4.57 -0.69
C GLY A 53 7.29 3.65 -1.21
N MET A 54 8.12 3.07 -0.35
CA MET A 54 9.15 2.10 -0.76
C MET A 54 8.48 0.81 -1.22
N THR A 55 8.89 0.32 -2.38
CA THR A 55 8.33 -0.87 -3.02
C THR A 55 8.51 -2.13 -2.18
N LEU A 56 7.52 -3.02 -2.23
CA LEU A 56 7.52 -4.29 -1.53
C LEU A 56 7.56 -5.47 -2.51
N TYR A 57 8.38 -6.43 -2.16
CA TYR A 57 8.68 -7.61 -2.96
C TYR A 57 8.31 -8.89 -2.22
N LEU A 58 8.01 -9.93 -2.98
CA LEU A 58 8.03 -11.33 -2.54
C LEU A 58 9.30 -12.02 -3.03
N PHE A 59 9.68 -13.07 -2.35
CA PHE A 59 10.79 -13.96 -2.71
C PHE A 59 10.26 -15.33 -3.11
N LYS A 60 10.58 -15.81 -4.28
CA LYS A 60 10.09 -17.10 -4.80
C LYS A 60 10.65 -18.32 -4.07
N ALA A 61 11.78 -18.17 -3.39
CA ALA A 61 12.33 -19.25 -2.57
C ALA A 61 11.64 -19.40 -1.20
N ASP A 62 10.81 -18.42 -0.79
CA ASP A 62 9.98 -18.55 0.41
C ASP A 62 8.98 -19.70 0.23
N LYS A 63 8.82 -20.55 1.26
CA LYS A 63 7.94 -21.70 1.22
C LYS A 63 6.89 -21.65 2.31
N LYS A 64 5.63 -21.98 1.98
CA LYS A 64 4.51 -22.05 2.94
C LYS A 64 4.41 -20.80 3.82
N GLY A 65 4.61 -19.61 3.23
CA GLY A 65 4.52 -18.33 3.94
C GLY A 65 5.67 -18.06 4.91
N LYS A 66 6.72 -18.88 4.93
CA LYS A 66 7.90 -18.68 5.79
C LYS A 66 9.05 -18.11 4.98
N SER A 67 9.75 -17.15 5.57
CA SER A 67 10.93 -16.54 4.98
C SER A 67 12.08 -17.54 4.85
N ALA A 68 12.72 -17.57 3.67
CA ALA A 68 14.00 -18.21 3.42
C ALA A 68 15.18 -17.20 3.45
N CYS A 69 14.90 -15.90 3.47
CA CYS A 69 15.90 -14.84 3.38
C CYS A 69 16.43 -14.44 4.76
N TYR A 70 17.68 -14.78 5.06
CA TYR A 70 18.43 -14.50 6.29
C TYR A 70 19.87 -14.09 5.98
N GLY A 71 20.63 -13.63 6.99
CA GLY A 71 22.02 -13.23 6.82
C GLY A 71 22.18 -12.14 5.74
N GLN A 72 23.08 -12.35 4.82
CA GLN A 72 23.37 -11.42 3.73
C GLN A 72 22.14 -11.13 2.86
N CYS A 73 21.29 -12.14 2.59
CA CYS A 73 20.03 -11.91 1.91
C CYS A 73 19.19 -10.83 2.60
N ALA A 74 19.03 -10.91 3.93
CA ALA A 74 18.25 -9.93 4.68
C ALA A 74 18.91 -8.54 4.77
N THR A 75 20.21 -8.43 4.48
CA THR A 75 20.92 -7.16 4.36
C THR A 75 20.52 -6.42 3.07
N TYR A 76 20.41 -7.13 1.95
CA TYR A 76 19.99 -6.57 0.67
C TYR A 76 18.46 -6.49 0.54
N TRP A 77 17.77 -7.44 1.14
CA TRP A 77 16.31 -7.55 1.11
C TRP A 77 15.74 -7.50 2.54
N PRO A 78 15.77 -6.32 3.17
CA PRO A 78 15.29 -6.18 4.54
C PRO A 78 13.81 -6.58 4.64
N PRO A 79 13.47 -7.50 5.58
CA PRO A 79 12.08 -7.90 5.78
C PRO A 79 11.25 -6.72 6.29
N LEU A 80 10.00 -6.62 5.84
CA LEU A 80 9.04 -5.71 6.43
C LEU A 80 8.57 -6.29 7.77
N LEU A 81 9.14 -5.82 8.88
CA LEU A 81 8.79 -6.29 10.21
C LEU A 81 7.50 -5.61 10.71
N LYS A 82 6.67 -6.39 11.43
CA LYS A 82 5.46 -5.87 12.09
C LYS A 82 5.87 -4.93 13.23
N LYS A 83 5.35 -3.70 13.17
CA LYS A 83 5.39 -2.71 14.24
C LYS A 83 3.95 -2.25 14.51
N GLY A 84 3.41 -2.54 15.69
CA GLY A 84 2.03 -2.15 16.03
C GLY A 84 0.95 -2.92 15.24
N ALA A 85 -0.22 -2.32 15.09
CA ALA A 85 -1.34 -2.88 14.33
C ALA A 85 -1.02 -2.94 12.83
N LEU A 86 -1.53 -3.98 12.16
CA LEU A 86 -1.45 -4.09 10.70
C LEU A 86 -2.67 -3.44 10.08
N THR A 87 -2.45 -2.56 9.14
CA THR A 87 -3.52 -1.89 8.39
C THR A 87 -3.24 -1.96 6.89
N ALA A 88 -4.28 -2.29 6.14
CA ALA A 88 -4.24 -2.29 4.68
C ALA A 88 -4.65 -0.90 4.18
N GLY A 89 -3.86 -0.33 3.29
CA GLY A 89 -4.18 0.93 2.61
C GLY A 89 -5.35 0.75 1.62
N THR A 90 -5.85 1.87 1.12
CA THR A 90 -6.95 1.89 0.14
C THR A 90 -6.63 1.01 -1.07
N GLY A 91 -7.61 0.24 -1.52
CA GLY A 91 -7.50 -0.69 -2.64
C GLY A 91 -6.84 -2.03 -2.30
N LEU A 92 -6.41 -2.25 -1.06
CA LEU A 92 -5.91 -3.53 -0.56
C LEU A 92 -6.99 -4.29 0.21
N LYS A 93 -6.90 -5.62 0.18
CA LYS A 93 -7.79 -6.50 0.94
C LYS A 93 -7.18 -6.80 2.31
N ALA A 94 -7.75 -6.27 3.38
CA ALA A 94 -7.25 -6.47 4.75
C ALA A 94 -7.10 -7.97 5.11
N LYS A 95 -7.98 -8.83 4.62
CA LYS A 95 -7.92 -10.29 4.81
C LYS A 95 -6.70 -10.98 4.22
N LEU A 96 -5.99 -10.34 3.29
CA LEU A 96 -4.73 -10.85 2.71
C LEU A 96 -3.51 -10.41 3.53
N LEU A 97 -3.66 -9.44 4.43
CA LEU A 97 -2.58 -8.95 5.28
C LEU A 97 -2.45 -9.85 6.51
N GLY A 98 -1.23 -10.26 6.80
CA GLY A 98 -0.94 -11.15 7.92
C GLY A 98 0.50 -11.04 8.40
N THR A 99 0.94 -12.00 9.18
CA THR A 99 2.34 -12.09 9.65
C THR A 99 2.83 -13.52 9.66
N THR A 100 4.15 -13.67 9.50
CA THR A 100 4.86 -14.93 9.77
C THR A 100 5.97 -14.72 10.80
N LYS A 101 6.22 -15.72 11.63
CA LYS A 101 7.33 -15.71 12.61
C LYS A 101 8.63 -16.09 11.89
N ARG A 102 9.66 -15.29 12.06
CA ARG A 102 11.02 -15.54 11.59
C ARG A 102 11.79 -16.39 12.61
N LYS A 103 12.93 -17.00 12.18
CA LYS A 103 13.79 -17.82 13.06
C LYS A 103 14.30 -17.07 14.28
N ASN A 104 14.52 -15.75 14.18
CA ASN A 104 14.96 -14.87 15.27
C ASN A 104 13.82 -14.37 16.16
N GLY A 105 12.62 -14.94 16.05
CA GLY A 105 11.47 -14.57 16.87
C GLY A 105 10.68 -13.35 16.37
N THR A 106 11.23 -12.52 15.49
CA THR A 106 10.53 -11.35 14.98
C THR A 106 9.36 -11.74 14.08
N ARG A 107 8.35 -10.85 13.96
CA ARG A 107 7.21 -11.05 13.07
C ARG A 107 7.39 -10.22 11.79
N GLN A 108 7.37 -10.90 10.66
CA GLN A 108 7.43 -10.28 9.33
C GLN A 108 6.02 -10.17 8.76
N VAL A 109 5.70 -9.03 8.15
CA VAL A 109 4.43 -8.79 7.47
C VAL A 109 4.35 -9.69 6.23
N THR A 110 3.16 -10.26 6.01
CA THR A 110 2.84 -11.03 4.81
C THR A 110 1.64 -10.41 4.09
N TYR A 111 1.55 -10.62 2.79
CA TYR A 111 0.37 -10.31 2.00
C TYR A 111 0.07 -11.48 1.05
N ALA A 112 -1.18 -11.93 1.04
CA ALA A 112 -1.59 -13.15 0.34
C ALA A 112 -0.68 -14.37 0.64
N GLY A 113 -0.20 -14.48 1.90
CA GLY A 113 0.69 -15.54 2.35
C GLY A 113 2.18 -15.33 2.00
N HIS A 114 2.52 -14.31 1.23
CA HIS A 114 3.92 -14.00 0.88
C HIS A 114 4.56 -13.09 1.91
N PRO A 115 5.70 -13.48 2.54
CA PRO A 115 6.53 -12.57 3.32
C PRO A 115 6.97 -11.38 2.47
N LEU A 116 6.91 -10.17 3.03
CA LEU A 116 7.21 -8.94 2.31
C LEU A 116 8.60 -8.40 2.67
N TYR A 117 9.29 -7.91 1.65
CA TYR A 117 10.63 -7.36 1.74
C TYR A 117 10.72 -6.02 1.04
N ARG A 118 11.68 -5.18 1.45
CA ARG A 118 12.16 -4.03 0.67
C ARG A 118 13.40 -4.44 -0.09
N PHE A 119 13.80 -3.66 -1.08
CA PHE A 119 15.10 -3.79 -1.72
C PHE A 119 16.01 -2.64 -1.31
N LYS A 120 17.25 -2.95 -0.91
CA LYS A 120 18.21 -1.95 -0.41
C LYS A 120 18.60 -0.92 -1.46
N LEU A 121 18.53 -1.28 -2.73
CA LEU A 121 18.92 -0.42 -3.84
C LEU A 121 17.77 0.45 -4.37
N ASP A 122 16.53 0.19 -3.98
CA ASP A 122 15.46 1.17 -4.15
C ASP A 122 15.74 2.34 -3.19
N LYS A 123 16.13 3.48 -3.71
CA LYS A 123 16.50 4.68 -2.94
C LYS A 123 15.33 5.64 -2.79
N HIS A 124 14.42 5.61 -3.77
CA HIS A 124 13.27 6.52 -3.80
C HIS A 124 11.95 5.75 -3.85
N ALA A 125 10.91 6.42 -3.40
CA ALA A 125 9.56 5.87 -3.41
C ALA A 125 9.10 5.55 -4.83
N GLY A 126 8.64 4.30 -5.04
CA GLY A 126 8.14 3.82 -6.34
C GLY A 126 9.21 3.25 -7.27
N GLU A 127 10.49 3.25 -6.88
CA GLU A 127 11.51 2.49 -7.58
C GLU A 127 11.20 0.99 -7.49
N VAL A 128 11.60 0.24 -8.53
CA VAL A 128 11.33 -1.19 -8.67
C VAL A 128 12.57 -1.93 -9.21
N GLU A 129 13.74 -1.53 -8.76
CA GLU A 129 15.01 -2.06 -9.25
C GLU A 129 15.24 -3.53 -8.84
N GLY A 130 14.49 -4.00 -7.84
CA GLY A 130 14.47 -5.40 -7.43
C GLY A 130 13.59 -6.32 -8.29
N GLN A 131 12.88 -5.78 -9.29
CA GLN A 131 11.96 -6.57 -10.11
C GLN A 131 12.70 -7.59 -10.98
N GLY A 132 12.33 -8.87 -10.84
CA GLY A 132 12.88 -9.97 -11.65
C GLY A 132 14.30 -10.39 -11.28
N GLN A 133 14.92 -9.74 -10.30
CA GLN A 133 16.26 -10.08 -9.82
C GLN A 133 16.31 -11.54 -9.37
N ASP A 134 17.38 -12.26 -9.73
CA ASP A 134 17.61 -13.66 -9.35
C ASP A 134 18.79 -13.73 -8.40
N PHE A 135 18.54 -13.62 -7.10
CA PHE A 135 19.55 -13.60 -6.05
C PHE A 135 19.17 -14.49 -4.89
N PHE A 136 20.16 -15.03 -4.22
CA PHE A 136 19.97 -15.87 -3.02
C PHE A 136 19.13 -17.12 -3.25
N GLY A 137 19.21 -17.69 -4.47
CA GLY A 137 18.53 -18.94 -4.83
C GLY A 137 17.08 -18.78 -5.24
N GLY A 138 16.67 -17.59 -5.68
CA GLY A 138 15.33 -17.40 -6.25
C GLY A 138 15.04 -15.99 -6.72
N LYS A 139 13.98 -15.90 -7.50
CA LYS A 139 13.55 -14.62 -8.10
C LYS A 139 12.72 -13.77 -7.16
N TRP A 140 12.87 -12.47 -7.34
CA TRP A 140 12.18 -11.42 -6.60
C TRP A 140 11.18 -10.70 -7.49
N TYR A 141 9.97 -10.48 -6.99
CA TYR A 141 8.93 -9.81 -7.75
C TYR A 141 8.11 -8.86 -6.89
N VAL A 142 7.67 -7.76 -7.47
CA VAL A 142 6.66 -6.92 -6.87
C VAL A 142 5.28 -7.62 -6.92
N LEU A 143 4.38 -7.21 -6.00
CA LEU A 143 3.03 -7.76 -5.89
C LEU A 143 1.99 -6.72 -6.30
N SER A 144 0.97 -7.20 -7.00
CA SER A 144 -0.27 -6.45 -7.25
C SER A 144 -1.17 -6.39 -6.00
N ALA A 145 -2.22 -5.57 -6.04
CA ALA A 145 -3.28 -5.52 -5.00
C ALA A 145 -3.97 -6.87 -4.74
N ALA A 146 -3.95 -7.76 -5.73
CA ALA A 146 -4.49 -9.13 -5.58
C ALA A 146 -3.50 -10.09 -4.89
N GLY A 147 -2.28 -9.65 -4.57
CA GLY A 147 -1.22 -10.48 -3.98
C GLY A 147 -0.54 -11.40 -4.97
N ARG A 148 -0.67 -11.13 -6.27
CA ARG A 148 0.00 -11.90 -7.33
C ARG A 148 1.28 -11.21 -7.76
N THR A 149 2.26 -12.01 -8.21
CA THR A 149 3.45 -11.47 -8.88
C THR A 149 3.06 -10.63 -10.10
N VAL A 150 3.73 -9.50 -10.27
CA VAL A 150 3.67 -8.73 -11.51
C VAL A 150 4.86 -9.15 -12.36
N THR A 151 4.61 -9.83 -13.49
CA THR A 151 5.65 -10.37 -14.37
C THR A 151 5.83 -9.57 -15.66
N LYS A 152 4.88 -8.69 -16.00
CA LYS A 152 4.94 -7.82 -17.18
C LYS A 152 5.34 -6.41 -16.77
N SER A 153 6.33 -5.84 -17.49
CA SER A 153 6.43 -4.38 -17.63
C SER A 153 5.11 -3.87 -18.23
N ALA A 154 4.58 -2.76 -17.73
CA ALA A 154 3.55 -2.05 -18.46
C ALA A 154 4.14 -1.74 -19.87
N THR A 155 3.58 -2.36 -20.89
CA THR A 155 4.02 -2.15 -22.27
C THR A 155 3.75 -0.69 -22.64
N THR A 156 4.76 0.16 -22.59
CA THR A 156 4.81 1.33 -23.44
C THR A 156 5.26 0.78 -24.78
N THR A 157 4.39 0.79 -25.76
CA THR A 157 4.72 0.54 -27.15
C THR A 157 5.80 1.53 -27.56
N SER A 158 7.04 1.10 -27.62
CA SER A 158 8.14 1.76 -28.32
C SER A 158 8.99 0.66 -28.92
N THR A 159 8.82 0.48 -30.19
CA THR A 159 9.70 -0.26 -31.10
C THR A 159 11.10 0.30 -30.97
N THR A 160 12.07 -0.50 -30.48
CA THR A 160 13.49 -0.35 -30.86
C THR A 160 14.26 -1.59 -30.41
N THR A 161 14.77 -2.27 -31.35
CA THR A 161 15.95 -3.14 -31.51
C THR A 161 16.68 -3.65 -30.27
N THR A 162 16.67 -4.97 -30.15
CA THR A 162 17.33 -5.80 -29.15
C THR A 162 18.86 -5.84 -29.35
N THR A 163 19.61 -5.46 -28.34
CA THR A 163 20.98 -5.95 -28.15
C THR A 163 21.01 -6.72 -26.83
N PRO A 164 21.45 -7.97 -26.77
CA PRO A 164 21.55 -8.72 -25.52
C PRO A 164 22.75 -8.20 -24.73
N THR A 165 22.49 -7.44 -23.68
CA THR A 165 23.54 -7.08 -22.72
C THR A 165 23.65 -8.19 -21.70
N THR A 166 24.80 -8.86 -21.68
CA THR A 166 25.22 -9.81 -20.65
C THR A 166 25.25 -9.07 -19.29
N THR A 167 24.31 -9.39 -18.44
CA THR A 167 24.23 -8.80 -17.09
C THR A 167 25.27 -9.47 -16.21
N THR A 168 26.43 -8.84 -16.06
CA THR A 168 27.41 -9.22 -15.05
C THR A 168 26.81 -8.90 -13.67
N ASN A 169 26.73 -9.90 -12.81
CA ASN A 169 26.26 -9.74 -11.43
C ASN A 169 27.22 -8.85 -10.65
N PRO A 170 26.87 -7.63 -10.23
CA PRO A 170 27.81 -6.73 -9.55
C PRO A 170 28.11 -7.12 -8.10
N TYR A 171 27.57 -8.23 -7.60
CA TYR A 171 27.64 -8.62 -6.19
C TYR A 171 28.49 -9.85 -5.91
N GLY A 172 29.14 -10.47 -6.92
CA GLY A 172 30.25 -11.43 -6.75
C GLY A 172 29.94 -12.70 -5.96
N TYR A 173 28.72 -13.28 -6.06
CA TYR A 173 28.39 -14.63 -5.55
C TYR A 173 27.54 -15.43 -6.50
#